data_f6b8e777c75dd24c6e99106f47dde9f0
#
_entry.id   f6b8e777c75dd24c6e99106f47dde9f0
#
_cell.length_a   1.000
_cell.length_b   1.000
_cell.length_c   1.000
_cell.angle_alpha   90.00
_cell.angle_beta   90.00
_cell.angle_gamma   90.00
#
_symmetry.space_group_name_H-M   'P 1'
#
loop_
_entity.id
_entity.type
_entity.pdbx_description
1 polymer ?
#
loop_
_entity_poly.entity_id
_entity_poly.type
_entity_poly.pdbx_seq_one_letter_code
_entity_poly.pdbx_strand_id
1 'polypeptide(L)'
;MDSVYWPMNKRKQLSNFSDLMQKKQPPKELPPSSQNIMATILQSMPKEASITKIEYEGPRIALYTNSPRYLLENNETISKLVNIIKKRIVIRTDESIRKPEDECRKIIAECVPEEANLQSTLFDTSTGEVSIEAKRPWLLQRNAKEFNHADLTEKIGWRLRIRKATTIPSRTIQTINSTLKQASAERSKQMKQVGDDIFRPRLSQRTEVSLHTLGGFGQVGRSSMLLSTPESKILVDCGINPGARSPMDSYPRLDSLDITLDELDAVVIGHAHLDHTGFLPALCKYGYKGPIYCSEPTL
;
A
#
# COMPACT_ATOMS: atom_id res chain seq x y z
N MET A 1 -27.95 -17.52 31.59
CA MET A 1 -27.68 -18.95 31.29
C MET A 1 -28.40 -19.27 29.99
N ASP A 2 -27.75 -19.07 28.86
CA ASP A 2 -28.22 -19.67 27.60
C ASP A 2 -27.00 -19.82 26.70
N SER A 3 -26.56 -21.07 26.61
CA SER A 3 -25.42 -21.52 25.81
C SER A 3 -25.84 -21.57 24.35
N VAL A 4 -25.23 -20.72 23.53
CA VAL A 4 -25.40 -20.84 22.06
C VAL A 4 -24.47 -21.95 21.56
N TYR A 5 -25.08 -23.10 21.29
CA TYR A 5 -24.49 -24.22 20.58
C TYR A 5 -24.33 -23.86 19.09
N TRP A 6 -23.10 -23.87 18.58
CA TRP A 6 -22.83 -23.92 17.14
C TRP A 6 -22.97 -25.36 16.64
N PRO A 7 -23.79 -25.66 15.63
CA PRO A 7 -23.85 -27.01 15.09
C PRO A 7 -22.61 -27.35 14.30
N MET A 8 -21.83 -28.31 14.78
CA MET A 8 -20.82 -28.99 13.98
C MET A 8 -21.53 -29.76 12.85
N ASN A 9 -21.46 -29.23 11.63
CA ASN A 9 -22.03 -29.98 10.50
C ASN A 9 -20.94 -30.27 9.45
N LYS A 10 -20.73 -31.58 9.30
CA LYS A 10 -20.09 -32.28 8.18
C LYS A 10 -18.62 -32.02 7.93
N ARG A 11 -17.78 -32.85 8.55
CA ARG A 11 -16.47 -33.22 7.98
C ARG A 11 -16.69 -33.73 6.54
N LYS A 12 -16.45 -32.88 5.54
CA LYS A 12 -16.12 -33.38 4.21
C LYS A 12 -14.78 -34.11 4.36
N GLN A 13 -14.79 -35.39 4.07
CA GLN A 13 -13.58 -36.19 3.95
C GLN A 13 -12.61 -35.42 3.04
N LEU A 14 -11.44 -35.12 3.56
CA LEU A 14 -10.30 -34.68 2.78
C LEU A 14 -9.93 -35.85 1.87
N SER A 15 -10.45 -35.85 0.65
CA SER A 15 -9.93 -36.68 -0.41
C SER A 15 -8.47 -36.29 -0.61
N ASN A 16 -7.64 -37.28 -0.66
CA ASN A 16 -6.18 -37.33 -0.72
C ASN A 16 -5.48 -36.05 -1.15
N PHE A 17 -4.55 -35.58 -0.30
CA PHE A 17 -3.61 -34.48 -0.56
C PHE A 17 -2.86 -34.62 -1.90
N SER A 18 -2.74 -35.85 -2.41
CA SER A 18 -2.21 -36.20 -3.74
C SER A 18 -3.07 -35.68 -4.90
N ASP A 19 -4.39 -35.59 -4.76
CA ASP A 19 -5.28 -35.11 -5.83
C ASP A 19 -5.27 -33.57 -5.97
N LEU A 20 -4.90 -32.85 -4.92
CA LEU A 20 -4.67 -31.40 -4.95
C LEU A 20 -3.37 -31.02 -5.67
N MET A 21 -2.37 -31.93 -5.66
CA MET A 21 -1.10 -31.70 -6.33
C MET A 21 -1.11 -32.06 -7.83
N GLN A 22 -2.10 -32.82 -8.30
CA GLN A 22 -2.16 -33.24 -9.71
C GLN A 22 -2.90 -32.29 -10.64
N LYS A 23 -3.64 -31.31 -10.14
CA LYS A 23 -4.17 -30.22 -10.98
C LYS A 23 -3.08 -29.14 -11.19
N LYS A 24 -1.95 -29.52 -11.76
CA LYS A 24 -1.05 -28.56 -12.41
C LYS A 24 -1.82 -27.94 -13.57
N GLN A 25 -2.40 -26.77 -13.36
CA GLN A 25 -2.72 -25.88 -14.49
C GLN A 25 -1.41 -25.65 -15.25
N PRO A 26 -1.43 -25.60 -16.59
CA PRO A 26 -0.25 -25.22 -17.36
C PRO A 26 0.29 -23.91 -16.77
N PRO A 27 1.62 -23.70 -16.76
CA PRO A 27 2.19 -22.50 -16.20
C PRO A 27 1.51 -21.31 -16.86
N LYS A 28 0.79 -20.51 -16.05
CA LYS A 28 0.32 -19.20 -16.50
C LYS A 28 1.56 -18.49 -17.02
N GLU A 29 1.48 -17.94 -18.22
CA GLU A 29 2.54 -17.13 -18.81
C GLU A 29 3.10 -16.22 -17.70
N LEU A 30 4.39 -16.29 -17.50
CA LEU A 30 5.07 -15.46 -16.50
C LEU A 30 4.79 -13.99 -16.84
N PRO A 31 4.46 -13.16 -15.87
CA PRO A 31 4.25 -11.74 -16.15
C PRO A 31 5.52 -11.17 -16.80
N PRO A 32 5.36 -10.21 -17.73
CA PRO A 32 6.48 -9.64 -18.46
C PRO A 32 7.58 -9.15 -17.52
N SER A 33 8.84 -9.32 -17.92
CA SER A 33 9.99 -8.78 -17.17
C SER A 33 9.86 -7.27 -17.02
N SER A 34 10.54 -6.67 -16.06
CA SER A 34 10.46 -5.24 -15.76
C SER A 34 10.72 -4.33 -16.99
N GLN A 35 11.62 -4.73 -17.90
CA GLN A 35 11.86 -4.01 -19.15
C GLN A 35 10.66 -4.08 -20.12
N ASN A 36 9.87 -5.15 -20.07
CA ASN A 36 8.66 -5.30 -20.87
C ASN A 36 7.45 -4.54 -20.29
N ILE A 37 7.40 -4.30 -18.98
CA ILE A 37 6.26 -3.66 -18.33
C ILE A 37 6.05 -2.24 -18.86
N MET A 38 7.11 -1.41 -18.88
CA MET A 38 7.05 -0.02 -19.37
C MET A 38 6.63 0.04 -20.84
N ALA A 39 7.24 -0.81 -21.69
CA ALA A 39 6.88 -0.91 -23.09
C ALA A 39 5.44 -1.36 -23.30
N THR A 40 4.99 -2.36 -22.54
CA THR A 40 3.59 -2.85 -22.58
C THR A 40 2.60 -1.75 -22.21
N ILE A 41 2.91 -0.95 -21.18
CA ILE A 41 2.06 0.17 -20.77
C ILE A 41 1.95 1.18 -21.92
N LEU A 42 3.08 1.63 -22.47
CA LEU A 42 3.09 2.62 -23.55
C LEU A 42 2.36 2.15 -24.80
N GLN A 43 2.47 0.87 -25.15
CA GLN A 43 1.76 0.29 -26.29
C GLN A 43 0.26 0.12 -26.05
N SER A 44 -0.14 -0.12 -24.81
CA SER A 44 -1.54 -0.38 -24.45
C SER A 44 -2.34 0.87 -24.14
N MET A 45 -1.67 2.01 -23.93
CA MET A 45 -2.33 3.26 -23.57
C MET A 45 -2.71 4.07 -24.82
N PRO A 46 -3.96 4.54 -24.91
CA PRO A 46 -4.38 5.42 -26.00
C PRO A 46 -3.72 6.79 -25.87
N LYS A 47 -3.56 7.48 -27.00
CA LYS A 47 -2.90 8.80 -27.05
C LYS A 47 -3.64 9.87 -26.22
N GLU A 48 -4.95 9.74 -26.10
CA GLU A 48 -5.85 10.61 -25.34
C GLU A 48 -5.55 10.59 -23.83
N ALA A 49 -4.94 9.50 -23.35
CA ALA A 49 -4.49 9.38 -21.98
C ALA A 49 -3.34 10.34 -21.63
N SER A 50 -2.68 10.93 -22.63
CA SER A 50 -1.60 11.93 -22.46
C SER A 50 -0.60 11.56 -21.36
N ILE A 51 -0.06 10.33 -21.40
CA ILE A 51 0.93 9.87 -20.43
C ILE A 51 2.24 10.63 -20.64
N THR A 52 2.69 11.35 -19.62
CA THR A 52 3.93 12.13 -19.64
C THR A 52 5.10 11.37 -19.06
N LYS A 53 4.84 10.53 -18.04
CA LYS A 53 5.88 9.83 -17.29
C LYS A 53 5.32 8.54 -16.67
N ILE A 54 6.17 7.52 -16.57
CA ILE A 54 5.89 6.27 -15.85
C ILE A 54 7.00 6.07 -14.83
N GLU A 55 6.66 5.90 -13.57
CA GLU A 55 7.61 5.65 -12.49
C GLU A 55 7.15 4.51 -11.58
N TYR A 56 8.11 3.89 -10.91
CA TYR A 56 7.81 2.98 -9.83
C TYR A 56 7.66 3.76 -8.51
N GLU A 57 6.58 3.52 -7.78
CA GLU A 57 6.33 4.06 -6.45
C GLU A 57 6.13 2.90 -5.46
N GLY A 58 7.21 2.41 -4.84
CA GLY A 58 7.17 1.20 -4.05
C GLY A 58 6.57 0.04 -4.86
N PRO A 59 5.56 -0.68 -4.36
CA PRO A 59 4.96 -1.83 -5.06
C PRO A 59 3.99 -1.43 -6.18
N ARG A 60 3.91 -0.15 -6.56
CA ARG A 60 2.96 0.40 -7.53
C ARG A 60 3.68 1.01 -8.72
N ILE A 61 2.96 1.07 -9.84
CA ILE A 61 3.40 1.78 -11.04
C ILE A 61 2.58 3.06 -11.14
N ALA A 62 3.23 4.20 -11.09
CA ALA A 62 2.61 5.52 -11.21
C ALA A 62 2.60 5.95 -12.68
N LEU A 63 1.43 6.27 -13.21
CA LEU A 63 1.22 6.85 -14.53
C LEU A 63 0.90 8.32 -14.37
N TYR A 64 1.82 9.18 -14.80
CA TYR A 64 1.62 10.64 -14.79
C TYR A 64 0.92 11.05 -16.09
N THR A 65 -0.11 11.89 -15.97
CA THR A 65 -0.92 12.31 -17.11
C THR A 65 -1.28 13.80 -17.06
N ASN A 66 -1.39 14.41 -18.24
CA ASN A 66 -1.97 15.74 -18.41
C ASN A 66 -3.49 15.69 -18.63
N SER A 67 -4.07 14.49 -18.83
CA SER A 67 -5.51 14.28 -19.04
C SER A 67 -6.10 13.38 -17.95
N PRO A 68 -6.10 13.79 -16.67
CA PRO A 68 -6.57 12.95 -15.57
C PRO A 68 -8.03 12.57 -15.70
N ARG A 69 -8.88 13.45 -16.24
CA ARG A 69 -10.29 13.18 -16.48
C ARG A 69 -10.50 11.97 -17.36
N TYR A 70 -9.78 11.89 -18.48
CA TYR A 70 -9.87 10.77 -19.41
C TYR A 70 -9.66 9.43 -18.71
N LEU A 71 -8.61 9.31 -17.90
CA LEU A 71 -8.29 8.07 -17.19
C LEU A 71 -9.27 7.77 -16.04
N LEU A 72 -9.84 8.80 -15.41
CA LEU A 72 -10.83 8.64 -14.34
C LEU A 72 -12.20 8.20 -14.87
N GLU A 73 -12.59 8.65 -16.06
CA GLU A 73 -13.83 8.26 -16.71
C GLU A 73 -13.72 6.91 -17.43
N ASN A 74 -12.54 6.56 -17.98
CA ASN A 74 -12.27 5.32 -18.71
C ASN A 74 -11.55 4.24 -17.88
N ASN A 75 -12.14 3.87 -16.74
CA ASN A 75 -11.56 2.87 -15.83
C ASN A 75 -11.29 1.50 -16.47
N GLU A 76 -11.99 1.14 -17.56
CA GLU A 76 -11.79 -0.11 -18.26
C GLU A 76 -10.39 -0.23 -18.86
N THR A 77 -9.83 0.87 -19.37
CA THR A 77 -8.47 0.91 -19.93
C THR A 77 -7.44 0.53 -18.88
N ILE A 78 -7.55 1.13 -17.69
CA ILE A 78 -6.66 0.80 -16.56
C ILE A 78 -6.88 -0.63 -16.08
N SER A 79 -8.13 -1.09 -16.00
CA SER A 79 -8.45 -2.46 -15.57
C SER A 79 -7.88 -3.50 -16.54
N LYS A 80 -7.98 -3.28 -17.85
CA LYS A 80 -7.36 -4.14 -18.87
C LYS A 80 -5.85 -4.17 -18.71
N LEU A 81 -5.22 -3.02 -18.55
CA LEU A 81 -3.77 -2.91 -18.35
C LEU A 81 -3.31 -3.63 -17.07
N VAL A 82 -3.99 -3.44 -15.94
CA VAL A 82 -3.71 -4.16 -14.69
C VAL A 82 -3.83 -5.68 -14.88
N ASN A 83 -4.81 -6.13 -15.67
CA ASN A 83 -5.00 -7.54 -15.95
C ASN A 83 -3.87 -8.14 -16.81
N ILE A 84 -3.26 -7.35 -17.69
CA ILE A 84 -2.12 -7.76 -18.52
C ILE A 84 -0.86 -7.84 -17.68
N ILE A 85 -0.51 -6.76 -16.99
CA ILE A 85 0.76 -6.65 -16.26
C ILE A 85 0.74 -7.27 -14.86
N LYS A 86 -0.45 -7.56 -14.31
CA LYS A 86 -0.65 -8.13 -12.95
C LYS A 86 0.03 -7.30 -11.84
N LYS A 87 0.09 -6.00 -12.03
CA LYS A 87 0.66 -5.05 -11.06
C LYS A 87 -0.34 -3.94 -10.74
N ARG A 88 -0.20 -3.35 -9.56
CA ARG A 88 -1.04 -2.23 -9.15
C ARG A 88 -0.61 -0.95 -9.85
N ILE A 89 -1.55 -0.27 -10.49
CA ILE A 89 -1.34 1.02 -11.15
C ILE A 89 -2.00 2.12 -10.32
N VAL A 90 -1.33 3.26 -10.21
CA VAL A 90 -1.89 4.50 -9.68
C VAL A 90 -1.79 5.60 -10.73
N ILE A 91 -2.86 6.38 -10.86
CA ILE A 91 -2.88 7.54 -11.75
C ILE A 91 -2.38 8.73 -10.95
N ARG A 92 -1.44 9.49 -11.51
CA ARG A 92 -0.92 10.74 -10.98
C ARG A 92 -1.15 11.86 -11.99
N THR A 93 -1.36 13.07 -11.50
CA THR A 93 -1.37 14.25 -12.35
C THR A 93 0.05 14.74 -12.55
N ASP A 94 0.37 15.17 -13.77
CA ASP A 94 1.66 15.80 -14.03
C ASP A 94 1.81 17.09 -13.24
N GLU A 95 3.03 17.42 -12.84
CA GLU A 95 3.29 18.63 -12.05
C GLU A 95 2.94 19.91 -12.81
N SER A 96 3.10 19.90 -14.14
CA SER A 96 2.84 21.07 -15.00
C SER A 96 1.38 21.54 -14.99
N ILE A 97 0.42 20.66 -14.69
CA ILE A 97 -1.00 21.00 -14.65
C ILE A 97 -1.52 21.31 -13.23
N ARG A 98 -0.67 21.14 -12.21
CA ARG A 98 -1.07 21.37 -10.82
C ARG A 98 -1.13 22.86 -10.53
N LYS A 99 -2.28 23.32 -10.04
CA LYS A 99 -2.44 24.69 -9.58
C LYS A 99 -1.88 24.88 -8.17
N PRO A 100 -1.53 26.12 -7.77
CA PRO A 100 -1.09 26.45 -6.43
C PRO A 100 -2.12 26.05 -5.37
N GLU A 101 -1.65 25.60 -4.18
CA GLU A 101 -2.51 25.11 -3.10
C GLU A 101 -3.62 26.12 -2.73
N ASP A 102 -3.30 27.42 -2.65
CA ASP A 102 -4.26 28.45 -2.23
C ASP A 102 -5.39 28.67 -3.25
N GLU A 103 -5.08 28.56 -4.54
CA GLU A 103 -6.09 28.59 -5.61
C GLU A 103 -6.96 27.33 -5.55
N CYS A 104 -6.33 26.18 -5.35
CA CYS A 104 -7.06 24.92 -5.23
C CYS A 104 -8.02 24.92 -4.04
N ARG A 105 -7.64 25.50 -2.89
CA ARG A 105 -8.52 25.60 -1.72
C ARG A 105 -9.79 26.36 -2.02
N LYS A 106 -9.71 27.45 -2.77
CA LYS A 106 -10.87 28.25 -3.19
C LYS A 106 -11.78 27.42 -4.11
N ILE A 107 -11.20 26.82 -5.14
CA ILE A 107 -11.98 25.99 -6.10
C ILE A 107 -12.64 24.79 -5.38
N ILE A 108 -11.94 24.13 -4.46
CA ILE A 108 -12.49 23.03 -3.67
C ILE A 108 -13.66 23.50 -2.81
N ALA A 109 -13.54 24.66 -2.15
CA ALA A 109 -14.60 25.21 -1.31
C ALA A 109 -15.86 25.57 -2.12
N GLU A 110 -15.69 26.02 -3.37
CA GLU A 110 -16.80 26.34 -4.28
C GLU A 110 -17.46 25.07 -4.87
N CYS A 111 -16.69 24.00 -5.10
CA CYS A 111 -17.20 22.79 -5.74
C CYS A 111 -17.75 21.75 -4.77
N VAL A 112 -17.36 21.81 -3.50
CA VAL A 112 -17.80 20.85 -2.47
C VAL A 112 -19.15 21.31 -1.91
N PRO A 113 -20.20 20.47 -1.94
CA PRO A 113 -21.49 20.81 -1.35
C PRO A 113 -21.37 21.16 0.14
N GLU A 114 -22.09 22.19 0.58
CA GLU A 114 -22.08 22.63 2.00
C GLU A 114 -22.48 21.49 2.95
N GLU A 115 -23.40 20.63 2.52
CA GLU A 115 -23.88 19.49 3.27
C GLU A 115 -22.79 18.48 3.58
N ALA A 116 -21.74 18.39 2.76
CA ALA A 116 -20.59 17.51 2.99
C ALA A 116 -19.81 17.94 4.23
N ASN A 117 -19.91 19.20 4.64
CA ASN A 117 -19.26 19.81 5.79
C ASN A 117 -17.74 19.59 5.74
N LEU A 118 -17.10 20.28 4.77
CA LEU A 118 -15.64 20.29 4.58
C LEU A 118 -14.93 20.76 5.85
N GLN A 119 -13.95 20.01 6.32
CA GLN A 119 -13.19 20.33 7.52
C GLN A 119 -11.76 20.76 7.19
N SER A 120 -11.09 20.04 6.31
CA SER A 120 -9.71 20.34 5.93
C SER A 120 -9.37 19.86 4.52
N THR A 121 -8.33 20.46 3.95
CA THR A 121 -7.71 20.06 2.70
C THR A 121 -6.19 19.92 2.91
N LEU A 122 -5.65 18.73 2.69
CA LEU A 122 -4.24 18.42 2.89
C LEU A 122 -3.60 18.06 1.56
N PHE A 123 -2.59 18.80 1.15
CA PHE A 123 -1.86 18.59 -0.09
C PHE A 123 -0.59 17.78 0.17
N ASP A 124 -0.40 16.70 -0.59
CA ASP A 124 0.82 15.91 -0.62
C ASP A 124 1.51 16.09 -1.98
N THR A 125 2.53 16.91 -2.01
CA THR A 125 3.29 17.23 -3.22
C THR A 125 4.06 16.02 -3.75
N SER A 126 4.44 15.09 -2.89
CA SER A 126 5.17 13.86 -3.29
C SER A 126 4.33 12.95 -4.18
N THR A 127 3.03 12.92 -3.97
CA THR A 127 2.10 12.06 -4.71
C THR A 127 1.18 12.84 -5.65
N GLY A 128 1.16 14.18 -5.57
CA GLY A 128 0.21 15.01 -6.31
C GLY A 128 -1.24 14.76 -5.89
N GLU A 129 -1.47 14.39 -4.63
CA GLU A 129 -2.79 14.14 -4.09
C GLU A 129 -3.23 15.27 -3.15
N VAL A 130 -4.52 15.59 -3.19
CA VAL A 130 -5.17 16.41 -2.18
C VAL A 130 -6.19 15.57 -1.42
N SER A 131 -6.00 15.45 -0.11
CA SER A 131 -6.96 14.80 0.78
C SER A 131 -8.00 15.82 1.22
N ILE A 132 -9.26 15.55 0.91
CA ILE A 132 -10.42 16.34 1.32
C ILE A 132 -11.07 15.62 2.49
N GLU A 133 -11.02 16.24 3.67
CA GLU A 133 -11.64 15.70 4.88
C GLU A 133 -13.01 16.35 5.09
N ALA A 134 -14.05 15.54 5.10
CA ALA A 134 -15.43 15.98 5.28
C ALA A 134 -16.16 15.12 6.33
N LYS A 135 -17.14 15.70 7.02
CA LYS A 135 -17.97 14.95 7.98
C LYS A 135 -18.88 13.95 7.27
N ARG A 136 -19.34 14.28 6.06
CA ARG A 136 -20.19 13.44 5.22
C ARG A 136 -19.49 13.09 3.90
N PRO A 137 -18.42 12.26 3.93
CA PRO A 137 -17.59 11.97 2.75
C PRO A 137 -18.33 11.23 1.64
N TRP A 138 -19.45 10.56 1.95
CA TRP A 138 -20.26 9.86 0.94
C TRP A 138 -20.90 10.79 -0.10
N LEU A 139 -21.11 12.09 0.24
CA LEU A 139 -21.58 13.10 -0.70
C LEU A 139 -20.53 13.50 -1.74
N LEU A 140 -19.26 13.11 -1.51
CA LEU A 140 -18.12 13.40 -2.38
C LEU A 140 -17.57 12.14 -3.08
N GLN A 141 -18.26 11.01 -2.98
CA GLN A 141 -17.86 9.79 -3.66
C GLN A 141 -18.15 9.87 -5.16
N ARG A 142 -17.46 9.02 -5.96
CA ARG A 142 -17.59 9.02 -7.44
C ARG A 142 -19.02 8.90 -7.97
N ASN A 143 -19.91 8.29 -7.20
CA ASN A 143 -21.31 8.06 -7.58
C ASN A 143 -22.26 9.12 -6.98
N ALA A 144 -21.74 10.18 -6.37
CA ALA A 144 -22.57 11.25 -5.84
C ALA A 144 -23.19 12.06 -7.00
N LYS A 145 -24.47 12.40 -6.87
CA LYS A 145 -25.22 13.11 -7.94
C LYS A 145 -24.76 14.57 -8.11
N GLU A 146 -24.29 15.17 -7.04
CA GLU A 146 -23.99 16.62 -6.98
C GLU A 146 -22.49 16.92 -6.99
N PHE A 147 -21.63 15.92 -7.04
CA PHE A 147 -20.18 16.09 -7.01
C PHE A 147 -19.50 15.30 -8.11
N ASN A 148 -18.85 16.00 -9.04
CA ASN A 148 -18.07 15.37 -10.10
C ASN A 148 -16.59 15.34 -9.74
N HIS A 149 -16.11 14.17 -9.38
CA HIS A 149 -14.72 13.90 -9.00
C HIS A 149 -13.72 14.17 -10.14
N ALA A 150 -14.09 13.83 -11.38
CA ALA A 150 -13.22 14.01 -12.54
C ALA A 150 -13.07 15.49 -12.91
N ASP A 151 -14.19 16.23 -12.89
CA ASP A 151 -14.20 17.67 -13.16
C ASP A 151 -13.35 18.45 -12.17
N LEU A 152 -13.48 18.16 -10.88
CA LEU A 152 -12.67 18.84 -9.88
C LEU A 152 -11.20 18.52 -10.02
N THR A 153 -10.84 17.22 -10.27
CA THR A 153 -9.46 16.81 -10.53
C THR A 153 -8.87 17.57 -11.72
N GLU A 154 -9.63 17.72 -12.81
CA GLU A 154 -9.20 18.47 -13.99
C GLU A 154 -9.00 19.96 -13.68
N LYS A 155 -9.94 20.58 -12.95
CA LYS A 155 -9.88 22.02 -12.60
C LYS A 155 -8.66 22.38 -11.75
N ILE A 156 -8.27 21.52 -10.81
CA ILE A 156 -7.18 21.82 -9.87
C ILE A 156 -5.84 21.19 -10.25
N GLY A 157 -5.86 20.17 -11.11
CA GLY A 157 -4.66 19.40 -11.48
C GLY A 157 -4.13 18.51 -10.36
N TRP A 158 -4.89 18.27 -9.30
CA TRP A 158 -4.52 17.40 -8.18
C TRP A 158 -5.47 16.22 -8.09
N ARG A 159 -4.95 15.04 -7.79
CA ARG A 159 -5.78 13.87 -7.57
C ARG A 159 -6.50 13.95 -6.24
N LEU A 160 -7.82 13.72 -6.27
CA LEU A 160 -8.64 13.78 -5.06
C LEU A 160 -8.58 12.48 -4.25
N ARG A 161 -8.47 12.63 -2.94
CA ARG A 161 -8.63 11.57 -1.95
C ARG A 161 -9.64 12.01 -0.90
N ILE A 162 -10.80 11.36 -0.89
CA ILE A 162 -11.86 11.71 0.05
C ILE A 162 -11.68 10.91 1.34
N ARG A 163 -11.66 11.61 2.47
CA ARG A 163 -11.53 11.03 3.80
C ARG A 163 -12.65 11.50 4.73
N LYS A 164 -13.00 10.64 5.68
CA LYS A 164 -13.88 11.04 6.78
C LYS A 164 -13.09 11.90 7.76
N ALA A 165 -13.62 13.06 8.10
CA ALA A 165 -13.04 13.91 9.15
C ALA A 165 -13.11 13.19 10.50
N THR A 166 -12.09 13.37 11.33
CA THR A 166 -12.08 12.86 12.70
C THR A 166 -13.16 13.55 13.53
N THR A 167 -13.84 12.79 14.38
CA THR A 167 -14.89 13.34 15.27
C THR A 167 -14.31 14.27 16.34
N ILE A 168 -13.09 14.00 16.77
CA ILE A 168 -12.36 14.78 17.76
C ILE A 168 -11.04 15.25 17.14
N PRO A 169 -10.71 16.54 17.20
CA PRO A 169 -9.42 17.04 16.74
C PRO A 169 -8.26 16.35 17.47
N SER A 170 -7.28 15.83 16.74
CA SER A 170 -6.12 15.16 17.28
C SER A 170 -4.84 15.93 16.95
N ARG A 171 -4.12 16.37 17.96
CA ARG A 171 -2.79 17.00 17.78
C ARG A 171 -1.79 16.01 17.17
N THR A 172 -1.87 14.74 17.54
CA THR A 172 -1.01 13.69 16.99
C THR A 172 -1.19 13.57 15.47
N ILE A 173 -2.44 13.50 14.97
CA ILE A 173 -2.72 13.45 13.53
C ILE A 173 -2.20 14.70 12.83
N GLN A 174 -2.41 15.89 13.42
CA GLN A 174 -1.89 17.14 12.84
C GLN A 174 -0.37 17.14 12.75
N THR A 175 0.33 16.67 13.81
CA THR A 175 1.78 16.56 13.81
C THR A 175 2.26 15.57 12.75
N ILE A 176 1.65 14.39 12.64
CA ILE A 176 1.97 13.39 11.62
C ILE A 176 1.80 14.00 10.22
N ASN A 177 0.67 14.64 9.94
CA ASN A 177 0.42 15.27 8.64
C ASN A 177 1.45 16.35 8.29
N SER A 178 1.83 17.18 9.26
CA SER A 178 2.87 18.21 9.05
C SER A 178 4.25 17.58 8.79
N THR A 179 4.62 16.54 9.53
CA THR A 179 5.88 15.81 9.33
C THR A 179 5.92 15.15 7.95
N LEU A 180 4.84 14.49 7.55
CA LEU A 180 4.72 13.87 6.22
C LEU A 180 4.82 14.90 5.10
N LYS A 181 4.26 16.10 5.28
CA LYS A 181 4.38 17.20 4.31
C LYS A 181 5.82 17.71 4.23
N GLN A 182 6.48 17.92 5.36
CA GLN A 182 7.87 18.36 5.41
C GLN A 182 8.84 17.36 4.76
N ALA A 183 8.62 16.06 4.99
CA ALA A 183 9.43 14.98 4.44
C ALA A 183 9.01 14.55 3.01
N SER A 184 8.17 15.31 2.33
CA SER A 184 7.56 14.95 1.03
C SER A 184 8.61 14.56 -0.02
N ALA A 185 9.64 15.36 -0.21
CA ALA A 185 10.69 15.11 -1.21
C ALA A 185 11.51 13.85 -0.89
N GLU A 186 11.87 13.66 0.38
CA GLU A 186 12.62 12.49 0.83
C GLU A 186 11.78 11.20 0.67
N ARG A 187 10.50 11.25 1.05
CA ARG A 187 9.54 10.16 0.86
C ARG A 187 9.40 9.77 -0.61
N SER A 188 9.29 10.75 -1.51
CA SER A 188 9.20 10.51 -2.95
C SER A 188 10.44 9.78 -3.46
N LYS A 189 11.63 10.24 -3.08
CA LYS A 189 12.92 9.62 -3.44
C LYS A 189 13.00 8.18 -2.93
N GLN A 190 12.64 7.95 -1.67
CA GLN A 190 12.66 6.62 -1.06
C GLN A 190 11.66 5.67 -1.74
N MET A 191 10.44 6.13 -2.02
CA MET A 191 9.42 5.32 -2.70
C MET A 191 9.86 4.92 -4.11
N LYS A 192 10.56 5.81 -4.81
CA LYS A 192 11.13 5.50 -6.12
C LYS A 192 12.21 4.42 -6.02
N GLN A 193 13.16 4.59 -5.11
CA GLN A 193 14.23 3.61 -4.89
C GLN A 193 13.66 2.23 -4.54
N VAL A 194 12.72 2.16 -3.61
CA VAL A 194 12.02 0.91 -3.25
C VAL A 194 11.30 0.31 -4.46
N GLY A 195 10.71 1.14 -5.30
CA GLY A 195 10.07 0.69 -6.54
C GLY A 195 11.07 0.06 -7.51
N ASP A 196 12.19 0.73 -7.74
CA ASP A 196 13.25 0.22 -8.61
C ASP A 196 13.79 -1.12 -8.09
N ASP A 197 13.95 -1.29 -6.78
CA ASP A 197 14.37 -2.55 -6.16
C ASP A 197 13.34 -3.69 -6.34
N ILE A 198 12.04 -3.39 -6.16
CA ILE A 198 10.96 -4.38 -6.31
C ILE A 198 10.81 -4.84 -7.77
N PHE A 199 10.96 -3.91 -8.72
CA PHE A 199 10.73 -4.17 -10.14
C PHE A 199 12.00 -4.52 -10.91
N ARG A 200 13.16 -4.63 -10.25
CA ARG A 200 14.41 -5.05 -10.89
C ARG A 200 14.28 -6.43 -11.54
N PRO A 201 15.04 -6.73 -12.59
CA PRO A 201 15.13 -8.06 -13.15
C PRO A 201 15.65 -9.07 -12.12
N ARG A 202 15.18 -10.30 -12.21
CA ARG A 202 15.72 -11.38 -11.36
C ARG A 202 17.20 -11.60 -11.65
N LEU A 203 18.02 -11.67 -10.60
CA LEU A 203 19.45 -11.93 -10.68
C LEU A 203 19.75 -13.44 -10.58
N SER A 204 18.89 -14.20 -9.90
CA SER A 204 19.06 -15.64 -9.68
C SER A 204 17.97 -16.46 -10.37
N GLN A 205 18.38 -17.59 -10.96
CA GLN A 205 17.45 -18.59 -11.47
C GLN A 205 16.99 -19.58 -10.38
N ARG A 206 17.59 -19.52 -9.18
CA ARG A 206 17.18 -20.37 -8.06
C ARG A 206 15.78 -19.99 -7.60
N THR A 207 14.97 -21.00 -7.29
CA THR A 207 13.57 -20.83 -6.83
C THR A 207 13.38 -21.29 -5.39
N GLU A 208 14.47 -21.42 -4.66
CA GLU A 208 14.43 -21.85 -3.26
C GLU A 208 13.79 -20.79 -2.40
N VAL A 209 12.80 -21.18 -1.61
CA VAL A 209 12.10 -20.31 -0.67
C VAL A 209 12.11 -20.98 0.69
N SER A 210 12.57 -20.28 1.70
CA SER A 210 12.53 -20.74 3.08
C SER A 210 11.69 -19.83 3.96
N LEU A 211 11.07 -20.40 4.98
CA LEU A 211 10.30 -19.70 5.99
C LEU A 211 10.84 -20.08 7.38
N HIS A 212 11.31 -19.07 8.11
CA HIS A 212 11.80 -19.23 9.48
C HIS A 212 10.79 -18.60 10.44
N THR A 213 10.31 -19.40 11.38
CA THR A 213 9.37 -18.95 12.42
C THR A 213 10.16 -18.36 13.60
N LEU A 214 9.92 -17.11 13.93
CA LEU A 214 10.67 -16.37 14.95
C LEU A 214 9.86 -16.12 16.22
N GLY A 215 8.54 -16.34 16.16
CA GLY A 215 7.62 -16.21 17.27
C GLY A 215 6.17 -16.33 16.83
N GLY A 216 5.23 -16.50 17.78
CA GLY A 216 3.82 -16.65 17.48
C GLY A 216 3.35 -18.06 17.07
N PHE A 217 4.28 -18.99 16.90
CA PHE A 217 3.98 -20.36 16.49
C PHE A 217 3.84 -21.27 17.72
N GLY A 218 2.61 -21.76 17.94
CA GLY A 218 2.27 -22.55 19.14
C GLY A 218 2.12 -21.73 20.43
N GLN A 219 2.11 -20.40 20.33
CA GLN A 219 1.91 -19.48 21.45
C GLN A 219 1.19 -18.21 20.98
N VAL A 220 0.63 -17.45 21.91
CA VAL A 220 0.05 -16.13 21.64
C VAL A 220 1.13 -15.05 21.85
N GLY A 221 1.17 -14.08 20.95
CA GLY A 221 2.10 -12.96 21.02
C GLY A 221 3.40 -13.18 20.23
N ARG A 222 4.20 -12.12 20.15
CA ARG A 222 5.45 -12.00 19.38
C ARG A 222 5.40 -12.60 17.97
N SER A 223 4.30 -12.40 17.24
CA SER A 223 4.17 -12.89 15.86
C SER A 223 5.31 -12.34 15.00
N SER A 224 6.07 -13.26 14.40
CA SER A 224 7.15 -12.88 13.50
C SER A 224 7.64 -14.10 12.71
N MET A 225 7.88 -13.90 11.42
CA MET A 225 8.49 -14.90 10.55
C MET A 225 9.36 -14.23 9.49
N LEU A 226 10.45 -14.89 9.11
CA LEU A 226 11.30 -14.47 8.01
C LEU A 226 11.02 -15.32 6.78
N LEU A 227 10.62 -14.67 5.70
CA LEU A 227 10.54 -15.25 4.37
C LEU A 227 11.83 -14.93 3.61
N SER A 228 12.56 -15.94 3.21
CA SER A 228 13.81 -15.78 2.47
C SER A 228 13.72 -16.44 1.10
N THR A 229 14.18 -15.71 0.11
CA THR A 229 14.46 -16.19 -1.25
C THR A 229 15.94 -16.00 -1.54
N PRO A 230 16.49 -16.50 -2.66
CA PRO A 230 17.89 -16.24 -3.03
C PRO A 230 18.25 -14.75 -3.17
N GLU A 231 17.25 -13.88 -3.35
CA GLU A 231 17.46 -12.46 -3.64
C GLU A 231 16.84 -11.52 -2.61
N SER A 232 15.99 -12.02 -1.69
CA SER A 232 15.25 -11.15 -0.79
C SER A 232 14.94 -11.83 0.54
N LYS A 233 15.03 -11.05 1.62
CA LYS A 233 14.67 -11.41 2.98
C LYS A 233 13.59 -10.46 3.51
N ILE A 234 12.42 -10.99 3.78
CA ILE A 234 11.25 -10.20 4.20
C ILE A 234 10.80 -10.67 5.58
N LEU A 235 10.77 -9.75 6.53
CA LEU A 235 10.20 -10.00 7.85
C LEU A 235 8.69 -9.77 7.79
N VAL A 236 7.90 -10.77 8.15
CA VAL A 236 6.44 -10.68 8.24
C VAL A 236 6.06 -10.64 9.71
N ASP A 237 5.46 -9.53 10.11
CA ASP A 237 5.22 -9.11 11.48
C ASP A 237 6.50 -8.96 12.31
N CYS A 238 6.42 -8.17 13.36
CA CYS A 238 7.52 -7.90 14.28
C CYS A 238 6.94 -7.56 15.66
N GLY A 239 6.29 -8.53 16.26
CA GLY A 239 5.49 -8.34 17.47
C GLY A 239 6.23 -8.58 18.76
N ILE A 240 5.55 -8.31 19.86
CA ILE A 240 5.99 -8.65 21.21
C ILE A 240 4.96 -9.53 21.91
N ASN A 241 5.40 -10.26 22.91
CA ASN A 241 4.52 -10.93 23.87
C ASN A 241 4.56 -10.19 25.20
N PRO A 242 3.62 -9.27 25.47
CA PRO A 242 3.62 -8.48 26.71
C PRO A 242 3.31 -9.32 27.95
N GLY A 243 2.76 -10.51 27.79
CA GLY A 243 2.48 -11.46 28.88
C GLY A 243 3.62 -12.43 29.20
N ALA A 244 4.74 -12.34 28.51
CA ALA A 244 5.86 -13.24 28.73
C ALA A 244 6.55 -12.97 30.07
N ARG A 245 7.04 -14.05 30.68
CA ARG A 245 7.75 -13.99 31.97
C ARG A 245 9.25 -13.71 31.83
N SER A 246 9.82 -13.91 30.64
CA SER A 246 11.21 -13.66 30.35
C SER A 246 11.38 -12.76 29.11
N PRO A 247 12.47 -11.97 29.04
CA PRO A 247 12.78 -11.19 27.83
C PRO A 247 12.91 -12.04 26.57
N MET A 248 13.45 -13.25 26.69
CA MET A 248 13.60 -14.17 25.57
C MET A 248 12.26 -14.62 24.97
N ASP A 249 11.21 -14.67 25.78
CA ASP A 249 9.86 -15.02 25.33
C ASP A 249 9.05 -13.79 24.93
N SER A 250 9.55 -12.58 25.26
CA SER A 250 8.88 -11.32 24.96
C SER A 250 9.08 -10.86 23.52
N TYR A 251 10.21 -11.20 22.88
CA TYR A 251 10.64 -10.65 21.61
C TYR A 251 10.80 -11.74 20.52
N PRO A 252 10.71 -11.36 19.24
CA PRO A 252 11.00 -12.27 18.14
C PRO A 252 12.45 -12.79 18.24
N ARG A 253 12.66 -14.05 17.90
CA ARG A 253 13.96 -14.72 17.97
C ARG A 253 14.83 -14.38 16.75
N LEU A 254 15.03 -13.08 16.49
CA LEU A 254 15.94 -12.61 15.44
C LEU A 254 17.38 -13.05 15.67
N ASP A 255 17.75 -13.28 16.94
CA ASP A 255 19.03 -13.83 17.37
C ASP A 255 19.30 -15.26 16.87
N SER A 256 18.25 -15.98 16.49
CA SER A 256 18.37 -17.35 15.92
C SER A 256 18.72 -17.35 14.43
N LEU A 257 18.75 -16.19 13.80
CA LEU A 257 19.09 -16.04 12.39
C LEU A 257 20.54 -15.55 12.24
N ASP A 258 21.25 -16.16 11.31
CA ASP A 258 22.58 -15.68 10.91
C ASP A 258 22.43 -14.60 9.81
N ILE A 259 21.74 -13.50 10.16
CA ILE A 259 21.52 -12.35 9.27
C ILE A 259 21.73 -11.05 10.02
N THR A 260 22.16 -10.03 9.31
CA THR A 260 22.18 -8.65 9.80
C THR A 260 20.90 -7.91 9.42
N LEU A 261 20.57 -6.82 10.12
CA LEU A 261 19.37 -6.03 9.80
C LEU A 261 19.46 -5.37 8.41
N ASP A 262 20.67 -5.12 7.92
CA ASP A 262 20.90 -4.56 6.58
C ASP A 262 20.54 -5.55 5.46
N GLU A 263 20.45 -6.84 5.77
CA GLU A 263 20.01 -7.86 4.82
C GLU A 263 18.50 -7.99 4.72
N LEU A 264 17.75 -7.33 5.60
CA LEU A 264 16.28 -7.29 5.50
C LEU A 264 15.85 -6.27 4.45
N ASP A 265 15.29 -6.74 3.35
CA ASP A 265 14.78 -5.90 2.27
C ASP A 265 13.49 -5.18 2.66
N ALA A 266 12.65 -5.80 3.47
CA ALA A 266 11.38 -5.22 3.88
C ALA A 266 10.83 -5.84 5.17
N VAL A 267 9.98 -5.07 5.86
CA VAL A 267 9.08 -5.57 6.91
C VAL A 267 7.64 -5.38 6.45
N VAL A 268 6.82 -6.41 6.59
CA VAL A 268 5.40 -6.38 6.22
C VAL A 268 4.57 -6.64 7.47
N ILE A 269 3.67 -5.72 7.80
CA ILE A 269 2.83 -5.78 9.00
C ILE A 269 1.40 -6.14 8.63
N GLY A 270 0.88 -7.20 9.23
CA GLY A 270 -0.48 -7.69 9.03
C GLY A 270 -1.53 -6.73 9.60
N HIS A 271 -1.35 -6.29 10.85
CA HIS A 271 -2.26 -5.34 11.52
C HIS A 271 -1.60 -4.67 12.74
N ALA A 272 -2.30 -3.69 13.35
CA ALA A 272 -1.73 -2.75 14.32
C ALA A 272 -1.55 -3.28 15.75
N HIS A 273 -1.94 -4.52 16.07
CA HIS A 273 -1.80 -5.05 17.43
C HIS A 273 -0.34 -5.21 17.85
N LEU A 274 -0.06 -5.06 19.15
CA LEU A 274 1.31 -5.10 19.71
C LEU A 274 2.02 -6.44 19.47
N ASP A 275 1.28 -7.53 19.45
CA ASP A 275 1.81 -8.86 19.16
C ASP A 275 2.23 -9.05 17.69
N HIS A 276 1.98 -8.04 16.83
CA HIS A 276 2.42 -7.96 15.43
C HIS A 276 3.36 -6.78 15.15
N THR A 277 3.31 -5.69 15.95
CA THR A 277 4.05 -4.45 15.68
C THR A 277 4.99 -4.03 16.79
N GLY A 278 4.84 -4.58 18.00
CA GLY A 278 5.43 -4.00 19.20
C GLY A 278 6.96 -3.96 19.24
N PHE A 279 7.66 -4.77 18.44
CA PHE A 279 9.11 -4.74 18.35
C PHE A 279 9.65 -3.78 17.26
N LEU A 280 8.80 -3.23 16.40
CA LEU A 280 9.23 -2.31 15.33
C LEU A 280 10.06 -1.12 15.82
N PRO A 281 9.71 -0.42 16.91
CA PRO A 281 10.52 0.67 17.41
C PRO A 281 11.94 0.23 17.82
N ALA A 282 12.06 -0.97 18.40
CA ALA A 282 13.36 -1.55 18.74
C ALA A 282 14.14 -1.94 17.47
N LEU A 283 13.49 -2.55 16.49
CA LEU A 283 14.11 -2.90 15.20
C LEU A 283 14.73 -1.66 14.52
N CYS A 284 13.97 -0.56 14.46
CA CYS A 284 14.47 0.72 13.93
C CYS A 284 15.61 1.30 14.78
N LYS A 285 15.51 1.22 16.12
CA LYS A 285 16.58 1.67 17.04
C LYS A 285 17.87 0.87 16.87
N TYR A 286 17.77 -0.41 16.54
CA TYR A 286 18.93 -1.28 16.27
C TYR A 286 19.52 -1.11 14.86
N GLY A 287 18.94 -0.24 14.05
CA GLY A 287 19.54 0.19 12.79
C GLY A 287 18.80 -0.21 11.52
N TYR A 288 17.65 -0.87 11.62
CA TYR A 288 16.85 -1.14 10.42
C TYR A 288 16.39 0.18 9.76
N LYS A 289 16.69 0.33 8.47
CA LYS A 289 16.38 1.52 7.67
C LYS A 289 15.54 1.21 6.43
N GLY A 290 15.18 -0.07 6.24
CA GLY A 290 14.39 -0.51 5.10
C GLY A 290 12.92 -0.10 5.18
N PRO A 291 12.13 -0.36 4.12
CA PRO A 291 10.72 -0.04 4.08
C PRO A 291 9.89 -0.93 5.00
N ILE A 292 8.87 -0.33 5.63
CA ILE A 292 7.85 -1.04 6.41
C ILE A 292 6.52 -0.88 5.69
N TYR A 293 5.93 -2.00 5.30
CA TYR A 293 4.64 -2.03 4.59
C TYR A 293 3.52 -2.42 5.55
N CYS A 294 2.43 -1.67 5.51
CA CYS A 294 1.22 -2.00 6.25
C CYS A 294 -0.03 -1.59 5.46
N SER A 295 -1.20 -1.99 5.94
CA SER A 295 -2.46 -1.47 5.43
C SER A 295 -2.70 -0.04 5.93
N GLU A 296 -3.53 0.73 5.21
CA GLU A 296 -3.88 2.11 5.62
C GLU A 296 -4.53 2.18 7.02
N PRO A 297 -5.43 1.25 7.41
CA PRO A 297 -5.95 1.23 8.79
C PRO A 297 -4.92 0.91 9.87
N THR A 298 -3.79 0.30 9.51
CA THR A 298 -2.70 -0.04 10.43
C THR A 298 -1.74 1.13 10.65
N LEU A 299 -1.60 2.02 9.68
CA LEU A 299 -0.79 3.24 9.75
C LEU A 299 -1.40 4.25 10.72
#